data_4e23ba57de24768cf5b261a2999824d1
#
_entry.id   4e23ba57de24768cf5b261a2999824d1
#
_cell.length_a   1.000
_cell.length_b   1.000
_cell.length_c   1.000
_cell.angle_alpha   90.00
_cell.angle_beta   90.00
_cell.angle_gamma   90.00
#
_symmetry.space_group_name_H-M   'P 1'
#
loop_
_entity.id
_entity.type
_entity.pdbx_description
1 polymer ?
#
loop_
_entity_poly.entity_id
_entity_poly.type
_entity_poly.pdbx_seq_one_letter_code
_entity_poly.pdbx_strand_id
1 'polypeptide(L)'
;MRAVTFTTPGEPLEIREVDEPALDEAGVIVETEACGICRSDWHAWQGDPLWESRDFDDGHVFGHEPAGVVVEVGDEVEHVREGDRVTVPFNLGDGTCPSCRLGRSNVCDNRVPLGLAPEANGAFAERFHVPWADYNVVQLPDSVASVEMAGLGCRFMTSFHALVHRADVTAGDWVVVYGCGGVGLSAVHIADALGANAVAVDLFDEKLSFARELGAVETLNANDLADVPSEVRGLTDGGAHVSVDALGIAETCQNAVKSLRKRGQHVQVGLTSNEEGGEVALPTDRMVLDELQFIGAVGMPRPRYDEIFRMMDRGALEPAAVISETVSLDQTPELLASMTDFDTVGIPVIDTF
;
A
#
# COMPACT_ATOMS: atom_id res chain seq x y z
N MET A 1 -22.56 -12.91 9.54
CA MET A 1 -22.19 -11.99 8.46
C MET A 1 -21.51 -12.73 7.32
N ARG A 2 -21.56 -12.20 6.08
CA ARG A 2 -20.83 -12.76 4.94
C ARG A 2 -19.37 -12.32 4.97
N ALA A 3 -18.47 -13.24 4.61
CA ALA A 3 -17.06 -12.96 4.49
C ALA A 3 -16.38 -13.84 3.43
N VAL A 4 -15.29 -13.36 2.86
CA VAL A 4 -14.35 -14.14 2.06
C VAL A 4 -13.32 -14.73 3.01
N THR A 5 -13.31 -16.06 3.13
CA THR A 5 -12.53 -16.78 4.13
C THR A 5 -11.39 -17.57 3.51
N PHE A 6 -10.28 -17.58 4.22
CA PHE A 6 -9.13 -18.44 3.97
C PHE A 6 -9.40 -19.89 4.41
N THR A 7 -8.83 -20.86 3.71
CA THR A 7 -8.84 -22.26 4.08
C THR A 7 -7.43 -22.80 4.32
N THR A 8 -6.64 -22.87 3.27
CA THR A 8 -5.23 -23.26 3.30
C THR A 8 -4.47 -22.48 2.22
N PRO A 9 -3.13 -22.31 2.35
CA PRO A 9 -2.36 -21.58 1.36
C PRO A 9 -2.55 -22.05 -0.08
N GLY A 10 -2.85 -21.13 -0.99
CA GLY A 10 -3.01 -21.38 -2.42
C GLY A 10 -4.32 -22.04 -2.85
N GLU A 11 -5.14 -22.53 -1.91
CA GLU A 11 -6.48 -23.03 -2.25
C GLU A 11 -7.47 -21.88 -2.40
N PRO A 12 -8.49 -22.00 -3.27
CA PRO A 12 -9.44 -20.92 -3.50
C PRO A 12 -10.07 -20.41 -2.20
N LEU A 13 -10.16 -19.09 -2.06
CA LEU A 13 -10.91 -18.48 -0.97
C LEU A 13 -12.40 -18.79 -1.11
N GLU A 14 -13.10 -18.94 0.01
CA GLU A 14 -14.52 -19.28 0.04
C GLU A 14 -15.36 -18.16 0.65
N ILE A 15 -16.56 -17.95 0.10
CA ILE A 15 -17.55 -17.07 0.73
C ILE A 15 -18.35 -17.89 1.72
N ARG A 16 -18.30 -17.49 2.99
CA ARG A 16 -18.99 -18.17 4.08
C ARG A 16 -19.79 -17.17 4.93
N GLU A 17 -20.83 -17.71 5.59
CA GLU A 17 -21.42 -17.07 6.76
C GLU A 17 -20.52 -17.34 7.96
N VAL A 18 -20.06 -16.27 8.62
CA VAL A 18 -19.22 -16.33 9.82
C VAL A 18 -19.87 -15.54 10.95
N ASP A 19 -19.41 -15.78 12.17
CA ASP A 19 -19.87 -15.01 13.32
C ASP A 19 -19.49 -13.53 13.18
N GLU A 20 -20.26 -12.64 13.79
CA GLU A 20 -19.92 -11.21 13.90
C GLU A 20 -18.60 -11.04 14.68
N PRO A 21 -17.76 -10.05 14.32
CA PRO A 21 -16.54 -9.78 15.09
C PRO A 21 -16.88 -9.37 16.51
N ALA A 22 -16.11 -9.89 17.49
CA ALA A 22 -16.30 -9.52 18.89
C ALA A 22 -15.79 -8.11 19.16
N LEU A 23 -16.60 -7.29 19.81
CA LEU A 23 -16.22 -5.96 20.30
C LEU A 23 -15.41 -6.08 21.60
N ASP A 24 -14.26 -5.40 21.69
CA ASP A 24 -13.52 -5.20 22.93
C ASP A 24 -13.77 -3.79 23.53
N GLU A 25 -13.38 -3.57 24.78
CA GLU A 25 -13.66 -2.34 25.53
C GLU A 25 -13.04 -1.09 24.89
N ALA A 26 -11.89 -1.21 24.21
CA ALA A 26 -11.15 -0.11 23.55
C ALA A 26 -11.29 -0.10 22.03
N GLY A 27 -12.12 -0.96 21.46
CA GLY A 27 -12.30 -1.16 20.03
C GLY A 27 -13.62 -0.63 19.49
N VAL A 28 -13.76 -0.74 18.18
CA VAL A 28 -15.01 -0.49 17.45
C VAL A 28 -15.27 -1.58 16.42
N ILE A 29 -16.55 -1.80 16.09
CA ILE A 29 -16.97 -2.56 14.92
C ILE A 29 -17.33 -1.58 13.81
N VAL A 30 -16.79 -1.83 12.62
CA VAL A 30 -17.05 -1.01 11.43
C VAL A 30 -17.81 -1.86 10.42
N GLU A 31 -18.93 -1.35 9.92
CA GLU A 31 -19.62 -1.88 8.74
C GLU A 31 -18.84 -1.45 7.49
N THR A 32 -18.43 -2.42 6.68
CA THR A 32 -17.55 -2.19 5.52
C THR A 32 -18.35 -1.59 4.37
N GLU A 33 -17.98 -0.39 3.92
CA GLU A 33 -18.54 0.22 2.71
C GLU A 33 -17.66 0.01 1.49
N ALA A 34 -16.34 -0.09 1.70
CA ALA A 34 -15.38 -0.38 0.63
C ALA A 34 -14.09 -1.00 1.20
N CYS A 35 -13.43 -1.85 0.41
CA CYS A 35 -12.12 -2.41 0.74
C CYS A 35 -11.28 -2.61 -0.53
N GLY A 36 -10.06 -2.08 -0.57
CA GLY A 36 -9.11 -2.33 -1.64
C GLY A 36 -8.60 -3.77 -1.61
N ILE A 37 -8.38 -4.37 -2.81
CA ILE A 37 -7.79 -5.71 -2.94
C ILE A 37 -6.32 -5.55 -3.30
N CYS A 38 -5.43 -5.97 -2.40
CA CYS A 38 -4.00 -5.71 -2.49
C CYS A 38 -3.20 -6.99 -2.72
N ARG A 39 -2.04 -6.85 -3.37
CA ARG A 39 -1.13 -7.96 -3.54
C ARG A 39 -0.57 -8.51 -2.21
N SER A 40 -0.59 -7.74 -1.14
CA SER A 40 -0.23 -8.25 0.19
C SER A 40 -1.23 -9.30 0.70
N ASP A 41 -2.53 -9.18 0.36
CA ASP A 41 -3.54 -10.22 0.65
C ASP A 41 -3.24 -11.48 -0.17
N TRP A 42 -2.84 -11.32 -1.43
CA TRP A 42 -2.43 -12.41 -2.30
C TRP A 42 -1.19 -13.14 -1.77
N HIS A 43 -0.15 -12.42 -1.33
CA HIS A 43 1.05 -13.01 -0.73
C HIS A 43 0.73 -13.78 0.55
N ALA A 44 -0.14 -13.25 1.41
CA ALA A 44 -0.59 -13.91 2.63
C ALA A 44 -1.39 -15.18 2.30
N TRP A 45 -2.29 -15.10 1.33
CA TRP A 45 -3.07 -16.25 0.85
C TRP A 45 -2.18 -17.34 0.22
N GLN A 46 -1.14 -16.98 -0.54
CA GLN A 46 -0.19 -17.94 -1.12
C GLN A 46 0.74 -18.58 -0.08
N GLY A 47 0.85 -18.01 1.12
CA GLY A 47 1.78 -18.48 2.14
C GLY A 47 3.24 -18.16 1.79
N ASP A 48 3.51 -17.02 1.17
CA ASP A 48 4.88 -16.59 0.87
C ASP A 48 5.73 -16.44 2.14
N PRO A 49 7.08 -16.65 2.13
CA PRO A 49 7.91 -16.80 3.31
C PRO A 49 7.81 -15.67 4.34
N LEU A 50 7.60 -14.44 3.93
CA LEU A 50 7.35 -13.35 4.87
C LEU A 50 6.08 -13.60 5.70
N TRP A 51 5.14 -14.37 5.15
CA TRP A 51 3.83 -14.68 5.68
C TRP A 51 3.74 -16.13 6.17
N GLU A 52 4.65 -17.03 5.76
CA GLU A 52 4.68 -18.45 6.11
C GLU A 52 4.75 -18.70 7.63
N SER A 53 5.39 -17.78 8.37
CA SER A 53 5.41 -17.84 9.84
C SER A 53 4.12 -17.40 10.51
N ARG A 54 3.12 -16.98 9.74
CA ARG A 54 1.80 -16.58 10.21
C ARG A 54 0.84 -17.71 9.93
N ASP A 55 0.60 -18.54 10.93
CA ASP A 55 -0.38 -19.64 10.86
C ASP A 55 -1.80 -19.05 10.89
N PHE A 56 -2.34 -18.74 9.69
CA PHE A 56 -3.74 -18.36 9.58
C PHE A 56 -4.63 -19.58 9.74
N ASP A 57 -5.63 -19.48 10.62
CA ASP A 57 -6.63 -20.51 10.83
C ASP A 57 -7.62 -20.60 9.65
N ASP A 58 -8.24 -21.78 9.44
CA ASP A 58 -9.41 -21.90 8.57
C ASP A 58 -10.51 -20.94 9.02
N GLY A 59 -11.03 -20.16 8.08
CA GLY A 59 -12.01 -19.10 8.36
C GLY A 59 -11.40 -17.72 8.57
N HIS A 60 -10.07 -17.54 8.52
CA HIS A 60 -9.45 -16.21 8.58
C HIS A 60 -9.92 -15.34 7.41
N VAL A 61 -10.10 -14.04 7.67
CA VAL A 61 -10.57 -13.04 6.69
C VAL A 61 -9.45 -12.04 6.40
N PHE A 62 -9.07 -11.93 5.13
CA PHE A 62 -8.12 -10.92 4.65
C PHE A 62 -8.79 -9.56 4.41
N GLY A 63 -8.08 -8.61 3.81
CA GLY A 63 -8.57 -7.27 3.49
C GLY A 63 -8.09 -6.22 4.49
N HIS A 64 -7.12 -5.40 4.07
CA HIS A 64 -6.44 -4.44 4.95
C HIS A 64 -6.49 -3.00 4.46
N GLU A 65 -7.32 -2.71 3.47
CA GLU A 65 -7.51 -1.36 2.90
C GLU A 65 -8.98 -0.90 3.04
N PRO A 66 -9.57 -0.88 4.27
CA PRO A 66 -10.99 -0.63 4.45
C PRO A 66 -11.35 0.84 4.56
N ALA A 67 -12.61 1.12 4.21
CA ALA A 67 -13.38 2.29 4.65
C ALA A 67 -14.81 1.85 4.98
N GLY A 68 -15.44 2.49 5.96
CA GLY A 68 -16.78 2.12 6.38
C GLY A 68 -17.36 3.03 7.46
N VAL A 69 -18.42 2.55 8.10
CA VAL A 69 -19.15 3.28 9.14
C VAL A 69 -19.07 2.52 10.46
N VAL A 70 -18.76 3.21 11.54
CA VAL A 70 -18.76 2.65 12.89
C VAL A 70 -20.20 2.28 13.30
N VAL A 71 -20.41 1.03 13.68
CA VAL A 71 -21.74 0.50 14.09
C VAL A 71 -21.80 0.09 15.55
N GLU A 72 -20.67 -0.21 16.18
CA GLU A 72 -20.58 -0.50 17.62
C GLU A 72 -19.30 0.11 18.19
N VAL A 73 -19.39 0.59 19.45
CA VAL A 73 -18.28 1.29 20.13
C VAL A 73 -18.07 0.70 21.51
N GLY A 74 -16.84 0.36 21.85
CA GLY A 74 -16.46 -0.14 23.18
C GLY A 74 -16.54 0.92 24.26
N ASP A 75 -16.75 0.49 25.50
CA ASP A 75 -17.03 1.37 26.66
C ASP A 75 -15.86 2.31 27.01
N GLU A 76 -14.60 1.99 26.62
CA GLU A 76 -13.41 2.80 26.87
C GLU A 76 -13.07 3.77 25.71
N VAL A 77 -13.82 3.75 24.61
CA VAL A 77 -13.60 4.63 23.45
C VAL A 77 -14.19 6.01 23.70
N GLU A 78 -13.38 7.06 23.59
CA GLU A 78 -13.78 8.45 23.92
C GLU A 78 -14.03 9.33 22.68
N HIS A 79 -13.32 9.06 21.58
CA HIS A 79 -13.22 9.99 20.42
C HIS A 79 -13.94 9.51 19.16
N VAL A 80 -14.33 8.24 19.10
CA VAL A 80 -15.03 7.62 17.97
C VAL A 80 -16.47 7.32 18.38
N ARG A 81 -17.43 7.45 17.47
CA ARG A 81 -18.86 7.27 17.73
C ARG A 81 -19.52 6.45 16.64
N GLU A 82 -20.63 5.79 16.99
CA GLU A 82 -21.53 5.18 15.99
C GLU A 82 -21.96 6.22 14.94
N GLY A 83 -21.93 5.82 13.68
CA GLY A 83 -22.22 6.66 12.52
C GLY A 83 -21.02 7.43 11.97
N ASP A 84 -19.85 7.41 12.64
CA ASP A 84 -18.65 8.01 12.08
C ASP A 84 -18.19 7.23 10.84
N ARG A 85 -17.93 7.93 9.74
CA ARG A 85 -17.29 7.37 8.55
C ARG A 85 -15.79 7.33 8.77
N VAL A 86 -15.19 6.17 8.59
CA VAL A 86 -13.81 5.93 9.04
C VAL A 86 -13.00 5.07 8.08
N THR A 87 -11.68 5.20 8.22
CA THR A 87 -10.68 4.24 7.75
C THR A 87 -9.66 3.99 8.86
N VAL A 88 -8.72 3.08 8.62
CA VAL A 88 -7.61 2.80 9.53
C VAL A 88 -6.32 2.56 8.76
N PRO A 89 -5.13 2.90 9.33
CA PRO A 89 -3.87 2.39 8.82
C PRO A 89 -3.87 0.86 8.89
N PHE A 90 -3.38 0.19 7.87
CA PHE A 90 -3.34 -1.28 7.90
C PHE A 90 -2.44 -1.85 9.02
N ASN A 91 -1.41 -1.12 9.44
CA ASN A 91 -0.63 -1.44 10.65
C ASN A 91 -1.23 -0.71 11.85
N LEU A 92 -2.05 -1.41 12.62
CA LEU A 92 -2.65 -0.88 13.84
C LEU A 92 -1.60 -0.82 14.95
N GLY A 93 -1.43 0.34 15.57
CA GLY A 93 -0.49 0.55 16.67
C GLY A 93 -1.19 0.49 18.04
N ASP A 94 -0.45 0.07 19.08
CA ASP A 94 -0.95 0.02 20.47
C ASP A 94 -0.92 1.36 21.20
N GLY A 95 -0.38 2.42 20.59
CA GLY A 95 -0.25 3.74 21.22
C GLY A 95 0.82 3.85 22.34
N THR A 96 1.42 2.75 22.78
CA THR A 96 2.21 2.70 24.01
C THR A 96 3.72 2.68 23.81
N CYS A 97 4.21 2.08 22.73
CA CYS A 97 5.64 1.94 22.48
C CYS A 97 6.33 3.28 22.14
N PRO A 98 7.67 3.35 22.16
CA PRO A 98 8.41 4.57 21.82
C PRO A 98 8.09 5.10 20.41
N SER A 99 7.91 4.21 19.44
CA SER A 99 7.54 4.60 18.05
C SER A 99 6.16 5.26 18.01
N CYS A 100 5.17 4.67 18.67
CA CYS A 100 3.81 5.23 18.74
C CYS A 100 3.79 6.61 19.41
N ARG A 101 4.54 6.78 20.51
CA ARG A 101 4.64 8.08 21.22
C ARG A 101 5.30 9.18 20.38
N LEU A 102 6.04 8.82 19.34
CA LEU A 102 6.62 9.74 18.35
C LEU A 102 5.76 9.93 17.10
N GLY A 103 4.53 9.41 17.08
CA GLY A 103 3.62 9.48 15.95
C GLY A 103 4.03 8.57 14.78
N ARG A 104 4.73 7.46 15.05
CA ARG A 104 5.23 6.49 14.07
C ARG A 104 4.56 5.12 14.27
N SER A 105 3.23 5.10 14.31
CA SER A 105 2.43 3.88 14.55
C SER A 105 2.64 2.80 13.49
N ASN A 106 2.95 3.17 12.27
CA ASN A 106 3.25 2.25 11.17
C ASN A 106 4.42 1.29 11.43
N VAL A 107 5.29 1.63 12.38
CA VAL A 107 6.42 0.80 12.86
C VAL A 107 6.32 0.54 14.36
N CYS A 108 5.10 0.38 14.88
CA CYS A 108 4.85 -0.01 16.27
C CYS A 108 5.51 -1.36 16.59
N ASP A 109 6.10 -1.48 17.80
CA ASP A 109 6.74 -2.73 18.24
C ASP A 109 5.72 -3.88 18.37
N ASN A 110 4.47 -3.54 18.71
CA ASN A 110 3.34 -4.47 18.89
C ASN A 110 2.27 -4.26 17.80
N ARG A 111 2.68 -3.88 16.58
CA ARG A 111 1.71 -3.63 15.51
C ARG A 111 0.91 -4.88 15.16
N VAL A 112 -0.36 -4.69 14.92
CA VAL A 112 -1.29 -5.71 14.42
C VAL A 112 -1.70 -5.31 12.99
N PRO A 113 -1.17 -5.96 11.95
CA PRO A 113 -1.62 -5.71 10.59
C PRO A 113 -3.04 -6.26 10.38
N LEU A 114 -4.01 -5.37 10.14
CA LEU A 114 -5.41 -5.73 9.90
C LEU A 114 -5.51 -6.73 8.74
N GLY A 115 -6.24 -7.84 8.93
CA GLY A 115 -6.41 -8.87 7.92
C GLY A 115 -5.14 -9.65 7.55
N LEU A 116 -3.97 -9.23 8.03
CA LEU A 116 -2.67 -9.82 7.72
C LEU A 116 -1.95 -10.33 8.99
N ALA A 117 -2.64 -10.34 10.13
CA ALA A 117 -2.20 -10.97 11.37
C ALA A 117 -3.23 -12.03 11.78
N PRO A 118 -2.81 -13.22 12.28
CA PRO A 118 -3.75 -14.29 12.66
C PRO A 118 -4.80 -13.86 13.69
N GLU A 119 -4.45 -12.92 14.56
CA GLU A 119 -5.32 -12.38 15.61
C GLU A 119 -6.26 -11.27 15.14
N ALA A 120 -6.19 -10.83 13.89
CA ALA A 120 -6.98 -9.71 13.37
C ALA A 120 -7.57 -10.02 12.00
N ASN A 121 -8.84 -10.38 11.96
CA ASN A 121 -9.59 -10.50 10.73
C ASN A 121 -9.71 -9.13 10.03
N GLY A 122 -9.67 -9.17 8.70
CA GLY A 122 -9.75 -7.99 7.84
C GLY A 122 -11.16 -7.69 7.33
N ALA A 123 -11.21 -6.87 6.32
CA ALA A 123 -12.42 -6.26 5.80
C ALA A 123 -12.93 -6.87 4.46
N PHE A 124 -12.49 -8.07 4.09
CA PHE A 124 -13.19 -8.84 3.05
C PHE A 124 -14.45 -9.50 3.67
N ALA A 125 -15.21 -8.71 4.40
CA ALA A 125 -16.41 -9.07 5.13
C ALA A 125 -17.32 -7.85 5.31
N GLU A 126 -18.61 -8.11 5.60
CA GLU A 126 -19.59 -7.05 5.87
C GLU A 126 -19.21 -6.17 7.07
N ARG A 127 -18.43 -6.71 8.04
CA ARG A 127 -17.97 -5.99 9.22
C ARG A 127 -16.58 -6.44 9.64
N PHE A 128 -15.83 -5.55 10.26
CA PHE A 128 -14.51 -5.83 10.86
C PHE A 128 -14.32 -5.10 12.19
N HIS A 129 -13.44 -5.64 13.03
CA HIS A 129 -13.08 -5.05 14.32
C HIS A 129 -11.81 -4.21 14.21
N VAL A 130 -11.78 -3.08 14.91
CA VAL A 130 -10.60 -2.21 15.04
C VAL A 130 -10.26 -2.05 16.52
N PRO A 131 -9.16 -2.66 17.00
CA PRO A 131 -8.68 -2.47 18.36
C PRO A 131 -8.05 -1.08 18.56
N TRP A 132 -8.00 -0.62 19.81
CA TRP A 132 -7.43 0.70 20.17
C TRP A 132 -7.97 1.82 19.27
N ALA A 133 -9.29 1.92 19.18
CA ALA A 133 -9.99 2.75 18.20
C ALA A 133 -9.58 4.22 18.24
N ASP A 134 -9.49 4.83 19.41
CA ASP A 134 -9.09 6.22 19.57
C ASP A 134 -7.69 6.52 19.03
N TYR A 135 -6.82 5.52 18.96
CA TYR A 135 -5.47 5.65 18.43
C TYR A 135 -5.39 5.38 16.93
N ASN A 136 -6.18 4.45 16.40
CA ASN A 136 -6.05 3.95 15.03
C ASN A 136 -7.08 4.52 14.06
N VAL A 137 -8.30 4.84 14.50
CA VAL A 137 -9.37 5.31 13.62
C VAL A 137 -9.05 6.69 13.04
N VAL A 138 -9.26 6.83 11.74
CA VAL A 138 -9.19 8.09 10.99
C VAL A 138 -10.59 8.41 10.51
N GLN A 139 -11.17 9.51 11.00
CA GLN A 139 -12.46 10.00 10.50
C GLN A 139 -12.32 10.55 9.08
N LEU A 140 -13.23 10.18 8.20
CA LEU A 140 -13.24 10.63 6.81
C LEU A 140 -13.94 12.01 6.71
N PRO A 141 -13.34 12.95 5.94
CA PRO A 141 -14.07 14.15 5.53
C PRO A 141 -15.32 13.80 4.73
N ASP A 142 -16.38 14.61 4.82
CA ASP A 142 -17.62 14.41 4.05
C ASP A 142 -17.39 14.37 2.53
N SER A 143 -16.34 15.05 2.06
CA SER A 143 -15.96 15.11 0.65
C SER A 143 -15.27 13.84 0.12
N VAL A 144 -14.86 12.91 0.98
CA VAL A 144 -14.14 11.69 0.60
C VAL A 144 -15.11 10.51 0.58
N ALA A 145 -15.28 9.87 -0.57
CA ALA A 145 -16.08 8.65 -0.69
C ALA A 145 -15.33 7.43 -0.13
N SER A 146 -16.06 6.44 0.40
CA SER A 146 -15.45 5.23 0.97
C SER A 146 -14.66 4.43 -0.07
N VAL A 147 -15.12 4.38 -1.33
CA VAL A 147 -14.38 3.76 -2.44
C VAL A 147 -13.06 4.48 -2.71
N GLU A 148 -13.05 5.82 -2.72
CA GLU A 148 -11.81 6.60 -2.89
C GLU A 148 -10.85 6.32 -1.74
N MET A 149 -11.36 6.26 -0.51
CA MET A 149 -10.53 5.98 0.66
C MET A 149 -9.95 4.57 0.64
N ALA A 150 -10.71 3.56 0.22
CA ALA A 150 -10.23 2.20 0.05
C ALA A 150 -9.12 2.11 -1.03
N GLY A 151 -9.24 2.89 -2.11
CA GLY A 151 -8.16 3.05 -3.10
C GLY A 151 -6.89 3.73 -2.55
N LEU A 152 -7.02 4.54 -1.49
CA LEU A 152 -5.89 5.14 -0.78
C LEU A 152 -5.18 4.16 0.18
N GLY A 153 -5.78 3.06 0.56
CA GLY A 153 -5.36 2.11 1.60
C GLY A 153 -3.85 1.89 1.78
N CYS A 154 -3.40 0.65 1.68
CA CYS A 154 -1.99 0.29 1.89
C CYS A 154 -1.04 0.93 0.86
N ARG A 155 -1.36 0.75 -0.43
CA ARG A 155 -0.47 1.07 -1.55
C ARG A 155 -0.22 2.56 -1.70
N PHE A 156 -1.29 3.34 -1.74
CA PHE A 156 -1.19 4.78 -1.92
C PHE A 156 -0.57 5.47 -0.69
N MET A 157 -1.04 5.10 0.52
CA MET A 157 -0.51 5.64 1.77
C MET A 157 0.98 5.32 1.95
N THR A 158 1.41 4.09 1.58
CA THR A 158 2.83 3.73 1.62
C THR A 158 3.65 4.56 0.63
N SER A 159 3.16 4.74 -0.59
CA SER A 159 3.83 5.54 -1.62
C SER A 159 3.92 7.01 -1.22
N PHE A 160 2.86 7.56 -0.62
CA PHE A 160 2.88 8.93 -0.10
C PHE A 160 3.91 9.09 1.03
N HIS A 161 3.89 8.15 1.99
CA HIS A 161 4.89 8.14 3.06
C HIS A 161 6.31 8.02 2.53
N ALA A 162 6.52 7.15 1.54
CA ALA A 162 7.81 6.92 0.89
C ALA A 162 8.36 8.21 0.25
N LEU A 163 7.56 8.91 -0.55
CA LEU A 163 8.01 10.08 -1.30
C LEU A 163 8.07 11.35 -0.44
N VAL A 164 7.05 11.58 0.40
CA VAL A 164 6.92 12.83 1.16
C VAL A 164 7.71 12.80 2.47
N HIS A 165 7.63 11.70 3.24
CA HIS A 165 8.20 11.67 4.59
C HIS A 165 9.52 10.91 4.69
N ARG A 166 9.86 10.09 3.69
CA ARG A 166 11.09 9.30 3.73
C ARG A 166 12.15 9.83 2.76
N ALA A 167 11.76 10.21 1.55
CA ALA A 167 12.66 10.72 0.52
C ALA A 167 12.61 12.24 0.35
N ASP A 168 11.64 12.93 0.97
CA ASP A 168 11.49 14.39 0.93
C ASP A 168 11.50 14.95 -0.51
N VAL A 169 10.70 14.32 -1.39
CA VAL A 169 10.57 14.70 -2.81
C VAL A 169 10.04 16.12 -2.94
N THR A 170 10.67 16.90 -3.79
CA THR A 170 10.29 18.29 -4.06
C THR A 170 10.01 18.56 -5.54
N ALA A 171 9.34 19.67 -5.83
CA ALA A 171 9.02 20.08 -7.19
C ALA A 171 10.28 20.17 -8.08
N GLY A 172 10.20 19.59 -9.28
CA GLY A 172 11.31 19.53 -10.24
C GLY A 172 12.27 18.36 -10.06
N ASP A 173 12.15 17.57 -8.98
CA ASP A 173 12.94 16.34 -8.82
C ASP A 173 12.58 15.30 -9.90
N TRP A 174 13.56 14.49 -10.30
CA TRP A 174 13.34 13.28 -11.07
C TRP A 174 13.12 12.10 -10.13
N VAL A 175 11.96 11.44 -10.29
CA VAL A 175 11.59 10.25 -9.53
C VAL A 175 11.47 9.08 -10.51
N VAL A 176 12.31 8.06 -10.41
CA VAL A 176 12.15 6.84 -11.21
C VAL A 176 11.46 5.75 -10.38
N VAL A 177 10.43 5.15 -10.95
CA VAL A 177 9.61 4.12 -10.29
C VAL A 177 9.74 2.81 -11.07
N TYR A 178 10.27 1.78 -10.41
CA TYR A 178 10.39 0.43 -10.92
C TYR A 178 9.21 -0.43 -10.46
N GLY A 179 8.40 -0.86 -11.43
CA GLY A 179 7.15 -1.58 -11.21
C GLY A 179 5.94 -0.65 -11.16
N CYS A 180 5.03 -0.78 -12.12
CA CYS A 180 3.79 -0.01 -12.25
C CYS A 180 2.57 -0.81 -11.81
N GLY A 181 2.67 -1.52 -10.66
CA GLY A 181 1.53 -2.02 -9.90
C GLY A 181 0.91 -0.93 -9.04
N GLY A 182 0.00 -1.26 -8.14
CA GLY A 182 -0.71 -0.27 -7.31
C GLY A 182 0.19 0.66 -6.51
N VAL A 183 1.32 0.17 -5.97
CA VAL A 183 2.33 1.01 -5.27
C VAL A 183 3.01 1.97 -6.25
N GLY A 184 3.49 1.45 -7.40
CA GLY A 184 4.24 2.27 -8.36
C GLY A 184 3.36 3.30 -9.05
N LEU A 185 2.15 2.94 -9.47
CA LEU A 185 1.19 3.87 -10.05
C LEU A 185 0.80 4.99 -9.06
N SER A 186 0.61 4.63 -7.77
CA SER A 186 0.40 5.63 -6.71
C SER A 186 1.62 6.54 -6.56
N ALA A 187 2.84 6.00 -6.61
CA ALA A 187 4.06 6.81 -6.53
C ALA A 187 4.21 7.78 -7.71
N VAL A 188 3.85 7.35 -8.93
CA VAL A 188 3.82 8.22 -10.13
C VAL A 188 2.83 9.36 -9.93
N HIS A 189 1.59 9.06 -9.55
CA HIS A 189 0.55 10.06 -9.34
C HIS A 189 0.92 11.07 -8.23
N ILE A 190 1.49 10.60 -7.13
CA ILE A 190 1.95 11.46 -6.03
C ILE A 190 3.12 12.32 -6.48
N ALA A 191 4.09 11.79 -7.24
CA ALA A 191 5.22 12.56 -7.75
C ALA A 191 4.74 13.71 -8.65
N ASP A 192 3.78 13.46 -9.55
CA ASP A 192 3.16 14.49 -10.38
C ASP A 192 2.46 15.54 -9.52
N ALA A 193 1.65 15.15 -8.56
CA ALA A 193 0.97 16.05 -7.63
C ALA A 193 1.92 16.93 -6.79
N LEU A 194 3.15 16.45 -6.54
CA LEU A 194 4.21 17.22 -5.88
C LEU A 194 4.97 18.15 -6.85
N GLY A 195 4.69 18.06 -8.16
CA GLY A 195 5.41 18.80 -9.20
C GLY A 195 6.79 18.21 -9.54
N ALA A 196 7.02 16.95 -9.21
CA ALA A 196 8.21 16.21 -9.61
C ALA A 196 7.99 15.55 -10.99
N ASN A 197 9.09 15.10 -11.62
CA ASN A 197 9.06 14.45 -12.93
C ASN A 197 9.17 12.95 -12.75
N ALA A 198 8.09 12.20 -12.96
CA ALA A 198 8.09 10.75 -12.82
C ALA A 198 8.55 10.04 -14.10
N VAL A 199 9.47 9.08 -13.96
CA VAL A 199 9.83 8.09 -14.98
C VAL A 199 9.33 6.73 -14.52
N ALA A 200 8.39 6.13 -15.25
CA ALA A 200 7.82 4.84 -14.93
C ALA A 200 8.52 3.72 -15.72
N VAL A 201 8.90 2.64 -15.04
CA VAL A 201 9.57 1.47 -15.62
C VAL A 201 8.76 0.21 -15.32
N ASP A 202 8.35 -0.52 -16.35
CA ASP A 202 7.64 -1.81 -16.22
C ASP A 202 7.91 -2.69 -17.44
N LEU A 203 7.43 -3.94 -17.42
CA LEU A 203 7.48 -4.88 -18.54
C LEU A 203 6.23 -4.82 -19.43
N PHE A 204 5.12 -4.26 -18.94
CA PHE A 204 3.81 -4.27 -19.58
C PHE A 204 3.42 -2.89 -20.08
N ASP A 205 3.20 -2.78 -21.41
CA ASP A 205 2.83 -1.50 -22.07
C ASP A 205 1.51 -0.91 -21.54
N GLU A 206 0.56 -1.75 -21.14
CA GLU A 206 -0.71 -1.32 -20.58
C GLU A 206 -0.52 -0.56 -19.25
N LYS A 207 0.33 -1.09 -18.36
CA LYS A 207 0.71 -0.42 -17.10
C LYS A 207 1.45 0.88 -17.34
N LEU A 208 2.33 0.89 -18.34
CA LEU A 208 3.06 2.10 -18.75
C LEU A 208 2.13 3.15 -19.35
N SER A 209 1.10 2.73 -20.11
CA SER A 209 0.07 3.64 -20.61
C SER A 209 -0.70 4.27 -19.46
N PHE A 210 -1.11 3.46 -18.49
CA PHE A 210 -1.82 3.97 -17.31
C PHE A 210 -0.93 4.87 -16.44
N ALA A 211 0.37 4.57 -16.32
CA ALA A 211 1.32 5.47 -15.65
C ALA A 211 1.41 6.86 -16.33
N ARG A 212 1.32 6.92 -17.67
CA ARG A 212 1.25 8.22 -18.38
C ARG A 212 -0.02 9.01 -18.07
N GLU A 213 -1.16 8.33 -17.98
CA GLU A 213 -2.42 8.97 -17.59
C GLU A 213 -2.37 9.55 -16.19
N LEU A 214 -1.57 8.93 -15.30
CA LEU A 214 -1.34 9.35 -13.92
C LEU A 214 -0.22 10.40 -13.77
N GLY A 215 0.36 10.89 -14.88
CA GLY A 215 1.34 11.98 -14.85
C GLY A 215 2.80 11.57 -15.04
N ALA A 216 3.11 10.31 -15.41
CA ALA A 216 4.48 9.96 -15.79
C ALA A 216 4.92 10.77 -17.01
N VAL A 217 6.01 11.55 -16.89
CA VAL A 217 6.56 12.34 -18.01
C VAL A 217 7.29 11.45 -19.02
N GLU A 218 7.84 10.32 -18.56
CA GLU A 218 8.49 9.30 -19.39
C GLU A 218 8.12 7.91 -18.92
N THR A 219 8.07 6.96 -19.85
CA THR A 219 7.84 5.54 -19.53
C THR A 219 8.83 4.68 -20.31
N LEU A 220 9.35 3.66 -19.67
CA LEU A 220 10.34 2.75 -20.21
C LEU A 220 9.84 1.30 -20.10
N ASN A 221 9.69 0.62 -21.23
CA ASN A 221 9.50 -0.83 -21.23
C ASN A 221 10.86 -1.50 -21.09
N ALA A 222 11.08 -2.17 -19.97
CA ALA A 222 12.37 -2.79 -19.66
C ALA A 222 12.72 -3.95 -20.60
N ASN A 223 11.73 -4.58 -21.26
CA ASN A 223 11.98 -5.61 -22.28
C ASN A 223 12.68 -5.07 -23.53
N ASP A 224 12.53 -3.78 -23.83
CA ASP A 224 13.07 -3.16 -25.02
C ASP A 224 14.48 -2.59 -24.83
N LEU A 225 15.00 -2.63 -23.59
CA LEU A 225 16.22 -1.95 -23.20
C LEU A 225 17.30 -2.93 -22.69
N ALA A 226 18.52 -2.76 -23.19
CA ALA A 226 19.67 -3.56 -22.71
C ALA A 226 20.21 -3.07 -21.35
N ASP A 227 20.02 -1.79 -20.99
CA ASP A 227 20.52 -1.17 -19.75
C ASP A 227 19.55 -0.05 -19.32
N VAL A 228 18.53 -0.43 -18.57
CA VAL A 228 17.50 0.51 -18.06
C VAL A 228 18.13 1.64 -17.22
N PRO A 229 19.06 1.38 -16.27
CA PRO A 229 19.72 2.45 -15.53
C PRO A 229 20.45 3.47 -16.40
N SER A 230 21.05 3.04 -17.51
CA SER A 230 21.73 3.96 -18.44
C SER A 230 20.74 4.87 -19.16
N GLU A 231 19.59 4.33 -19.59
CA GLU A 231 18.52 5.10 -20.20
C GLU A 231 17.94 6.13 -19.23
N VAL A 232 17.60 5.72 -18.01
CA VAL A 232 17.14 6.63 -16.96
C VAL A 232 18.13 7.77 -16.73
N ARG A 233 19.44 7.47 -16.62
CA ARG A 233 20.46 8.52 -16.45
C ARG A 233 20.56 9.46 -17.65
N GLY A 234 20.31 8.95 -18.85
CA GLY A 234 20.24 9.76 -20.07
C GLY A 234 19.07 10.73 -20.06
N LEU A 235 17.88 10.25 -19.72
CA LEU A 235 16.64 11.03 -19.64
C LEU A 235 16.66 12.08 -18.51
N THR A 236 17.34 11.80 -17.42
CA THR A 236 17.33 12.64 -16.20
C THR A 236 18.58 13.49 -16.01
N ASP A 237 19.38 13.67 -17.06
CA ASP A 237 20.65 14.44 -17.05
C ASP A 237 21.57 14.06 -15.88
N GLY A 238 21.95 12.78 -15.84
CA GLY A 238 22.93 12.24 -14.91
C GLY A 238 22.36 11.35 -13.78
N GLY A 239 21.06 11.13 -13.74
CA GLY A 239 20.37 10.20 -12.85
C GLY A 239 19.22 10.81 -12.07
N ALA A 240 18.34 9.98 -11.57
CA ALA A 240 17.19 10.39 -10.78
C ALA A 240 17.61 10.93 -9.39
N HIS A 241 16.87 11.87 -8.84
CA HIS A 241 16.99 12.33 -7.46
C HIS A 241 16.52 11.25 -6.48
N VAL A 242 15.40 10.63 -6.82
CA VAL A 242 14.80 9.55 -6.04
C VAL A 242 14.50 8.36 -6.95
N SER A 243 14.77 7.16 -6.49
CA SER A 243 14.28 5.93 -7.11
C SER A 243 13.41 5.15 -6.15
N VAL A 244 12.34 4.54 -6.67
CA VAL A 244 11.41 3.69 -5.92
C VAL A 244 11.46 2.29 -6.53
N ASP A 245 11.68 1.27 -5.71
CA ASP A 245 11.40 -0.12 -6.09
C ASP A 245 10.08 -0.56 -5.48
N ALA A 246 9.08 -0.75 -6.34
CA ALA A 246 7.74 -1.19 -5.98
C ALA A 246 7.49 -2.70 -6.20
N LEU A 247 8.52 -3.43 -6.65
CA LEU A 247 8.47 -4.87 -6.92
C LEU A 247 9.16 -5.70 -5.84
N GLY A 248 10.42 -5.35 -5.52
CA GLY A 248 11.20 -6.04 -4.47
C GLY A 248 12.13 -7.14 -4.97
N ILE A 249 12.22 -7.40 -6.28
CA ILE A 249 13.18 -8.39 -6.82
C ILE A 249 14.59 -7.79 -6.94
N ALA A 250 15.61 -8.64 -6.89
CA ALA A 250 17.02 -8.22 -6.90
C ALA A 250 17.35 -7.32 -8.10
N GLU A 251 16.84 -7.63 -9.27
CA GLU A 251 17.08 -6.87 -10.50
C GLU A 251 16.55 -5.44 -10.42
N THR A 252 15.29 -5.27 -10.01
CA THR A 252 14.67 -3.93 -9.93
C THR A 252 15.28 -3.07 -8.83
N CYS A 253 15.56 -3.66 -7.67
CA CYS A 253 16.25 -2.98 -6.58
C CYS A 253 17.65 -2.47 -7.02
N GLN A 254 18.45 -3.32 -7.67
CA GLN A 254 19.77 -2.95 -8.17
C GLN A 254 19.70 -1.90 -9.27
N ASN A 255 18.76 -2.05 -10.22
CA ASN A 255 18.56 -1.09 -11.31
C ASN A 255 18.08 0.27 -10.76
N ALA A 256 17.21 0.28 -9.79
CA ALA A 256 16.75 1.49 -9.12
C ALA A 256 17.93 2.25 -8.46
N VAL A 257 18.77 1.55 -7.70
CA VAL A 257 19.98 2.15 -7.11
C VAL A 257 20.95 2.65 -8.19
N LYS A 258 21.16 1.89 -9.28
CA LYS A 258 22.04 2.29 -10.39
C LYS A 258 21.53 3.46 -11.22
N SER A 259 20.23 3.76 -11.16
CA SER A 259 19.60 4.89 -11.85
C SER A 259 19.80 6.24 -11.16
N LEU A 260 20.25 6.22 -9.91
CA LEU A 260 20.41 7.44 -9.10
C LEU A 260 21.57 8.32 -9.58
N ARG A 261 21.42 9.62 -9.40
CA ARG A 261 22.50 10.62 -9.42
C ARG A 261 23.30 10.58 -8.11
N LYS A 262 24.42 11.29 -8.08
CA LYS A 262 25.16 11.50 -6.82
C LYS A 262 24.23 12.12 -5.77
N ARG A 263 24.33 11.60 -4.53
CA ARG A 263 23.51 11.98 -3.38
C ARG A 263 22.01 11.67 -3.56
N GLY A 264 21.67 10.82 -4.55
CA GLY A 264 20.31 10.35 -4.76
C GLY A 264 19.84 9.39 -3.66
N GLN A 265 18.53 9.24 -3.55
CA GLN A 265 17.87 8.44 -2.53
C GLN A 265 17.11 7.28 -3.18
N HIS A 266 17.38 6.06 -2.74
CA HIS A 266 16.57 4.90 -3.08
C HIS A 266 15.56 4.61 -1.98
N VAL A 267 14.29 4.46 -2.35
CA VAL A 267 13.23 4.04 -1.44
C VAL A 267 12.76 2.63 -1.83
N GLN A 268 13.01 1.67 -0.93
CA GLN A 268 12.54 0.31 -1.05
C GLN A 268 11.15 0.18 -0.41
N VAL A 269 10.16 -0.16 -1.21
CA VAL A 269 8.78 -0.43 -0.80
C VAL A 269 8.41 -1.88 -1.09
N GLY A 270 8.79 -2.40 -2.26
CA GLY A 270 8.59 -3.79 -2.64
C GLY A 270 9.31 -4.73 -1.67
N LEU A 271 8.59 -5.74 -1.22
CA LEU A 271 9.16 -6.83 -0.40
C LEU A 271 9.79 -7.86 -1.33
N THR A 272 10.88 -8.48 -0.88
CA THR A 272 11.60 -9.49 -1.66
C THR A 272 10.74 -10.74 -1.88
N SER A 273 11.01 -11.44 -2.98
CA SER A 273 10.38 -12.72 -3.28
C SER A 273 11.05 -13.88 -2.53
N ASN A 274 10.53 -15.08 -2.73
CA ASN A 274 11.12 -16.32 -2.21
C ASN A 274 12.55 -16.54 -2.70
N GLU A 275 12.87 -16.08 -3.91
CA GLU A 275 14.19 -16.27 -4.51
C GLU A 275 15.26 -15.44 -3.80
N GLU A 276 14.95 -14.23 -3.39
CA GLU A 276 15.86 -13.34 -2.68
C GLU A 276 15.98 -13.68 -1.19
N GLY A 277 14.98 -14.29 -0.61
CA GLY A 277 14.98 -14.71 0.81
C GLY A 277 15.18 -13.55 1.80
N GLY A 278 14.73 -12.35 1.48
CA GLY A 278 14.87 -11.18 2.34
C GLY A 278 16.12 -10.33 2.07
N GLU A 279 17.01 -10.73 1.14
CA GLU A 279 18.30 -10.07 0.94
C GLU A 279 18.57 -9.75 -0.53
N VAL A 280 19.13 -8.56 -0.79
CA VAL A 280 19.59 -8.13 -2.13
C VAL A 280 20.99 -7.59 -2.05
N ALA A 281 21.88 -8.03 -2.97
CA ALA A 281 23.22 -7.50 -3.09
C ALA A 281 23.20 -6.08 -3.69
N LEU A 282 23.86 -5.13 -3.04
CA LEU A 282 23.92 -3.73 -3.45
C LEU A 282 25.33 -3.31 -3.91
N PRO A 283 25.45 -2.32 -4.82
CA PRO A 283 26.74 -1.80 -5.28
C PRO A 283 27.35 -0.84 -4.23
N THR A 284 27.81 -1.38 -3.10
CA THR A 284 28.22 -0.63 -1.91
C THR A 284 29.33 0.39 -2.17
N ASP A 285 30.34 0.06 -3.00
CA ASP A 285 31.41 1.00 -3.33
C ASP A 285 30.87 2.25 -4.04
N ARG A 286 29.93 2.07 -4.97
CA ARG A 286 29.25 3.18 -5.62
C ARG A 286 28.41 3.98 -4.65
N MET A 287 27.70 3.31 -3.74
CA MET A 287 26.89 4.00 -2.72
C MET A 287 27.74 4.91 -1.84
N VAL A 288 28.94 4.44 -1.46
CA VAL A 288 29.89 5.25 -0.69
C VAL A 288 30.44 6.43 -1.50
N LEU A 289 30.91 6.16 -2.73
CA LEU A 289 31.56 7.17 -3.56
C LEU A 289 30.62 8.26 -4.08
N ASP A 290 29.34 7.90 -4.29
CA ASP A 290 28.30 8.81 -4.75
C ASP A 290 27.42 9.35 -3.60
N GLU A 291 27.70 9.01 -2.34
CA GLU A 291 26.90 9.38 -1.14
C GLU A 291 25.41 9.03 -1.29
N LEU A 292 25.10 7.82 -1.81
CA LEU A 292 23.70 7.39 -1.98
C LEU A 292 23.05 6.97 -0.66
N GLN A 293 21.74 7.16 -0.56
CA GLN A 293 20.94 6.70 0.57
C GLN A 293 20.06 5.51 0.16
N PHE A 294 19.90 4.52 1.05
CA PHE A 294 18.96 3.42 0.92
C PHE A 294 17.96 3.49 2.07
N ILE A 295 16.67 3.63 1.76
CA ILE A 295 15.60 3.96 2.69
C ILE A 295 14.48 2.94 2.57
N GLY A 296 14.09 2.27 3.65
CA GLY A 296 12.88 1.46 3.70
C GLY A 296 11.64 2.31 4.01
N ALA A 297 10.49 1.97 3.41
CA ALA A 297 9.20 2.59 3.73
C ALA A 297 8.09 1.53 3.84
N VAL A 298 7.25 1.64 4.86
CA VAL A 298 6.09 0.78 5.10
C VAL A 298 4.94 1.57 5.68
N GLY A 299 3.76 1.46 5.06
CA GLY A 299 2.54 2.11 5.53
C GLY A 299 2.70 3.62 5.77
N MET A 300 1.70 4.21 6.38
CA MET A 300 1.74 5.61 6.82
C MET A 300 1.12 5.71 8.22
N PRO A 301 1.73 6.46 9.15
CA PRO A 301 1.16 6.62 10.48
C PRO A 301 -0.10 7.50 10.44
N ARG A 302 -1.12 7.14 11.26
CA ARG A 302 -2.40 7.85 11.35
C ARG A 302 -2.30 9.38 11.35
N PRO A 303 -1.42 10.04 12.14
CA PRO A 303 -1.38 11.51 12.21
C PRO A 303 -1.05 12.22 10.88
N ARG A 304 -0.67 11.48 9.83
CA ARG A 304 -0.32 12.02 8.51
C ARG A 304 -1.44 11.98 7.48
N TYR A 305 -2.56 11.32 7.78
CA TYR A 305 -3.69 11.20 6.84
C TYR A 305 -4.27 12.56 6.44
N ASP A 306 -4.34 13.51 7.36
CA ASP A 306 -4.82 14.87 7.07
C ASP A 306 -4.04 15.59 5.96
N GLU A 307 -2.80 15.21 5.71
CA GLU A 307 -1.97 15.79 4.64
C GLU A 307 -2.55 15.43 3.28
N ILE A 308 -2.95 14.17 3.09
CA ILE A 308 -3.60 13.70 1.86
C ILE A 308 -4.96 14.34 1.70
N PHE A 309 -5.80 14.35 2.75
CA PHE A 309 -7.12 14.98 2.69
C PHE A 309 -7.05 16.45 2.28
N ARG A 310 -6.07 17.20 2.79
CA ARG A 310 -5.84 18.58 2.35
C ARG A 310 -5.40 18.71 0.90
N MET A 311 -4.66 17.75 0.35
CA MET A 311 -4.28 17.73 -1.07
C MET A 311 -5.47 17.38 -1.96
N MET A 312 -6.31 16.42 -1.54
CA MET A 312 -7.56 16.08 -2.21
C MET A 312 -8.52 17.26 -2.26
N ASP A 313 -8.72 17.95 -1.13
CA ASP A 313 -9.62 19.11 -1.01
C ASP A 313 -9.21 20.28 -1.94
N ARG A 314 -7.93 20.36 -2.31
CA ARG A 314 -7.41 21.34 -3.27
C ARG A 314 -7.43 20.84 -4.72
N GLY A 315 -7.85 19.61 -4.98
CA GLY A 315 -7.78 18.96 -6.28
C GLY A 315 -6.32 18.71 -6.75
N ALA A 316 -5.37 18.63 -5.82
CA ALA A 316 -3.97 18.31 -6.13
C ALA A 316 -3.71 16.80 -6.17
N LEU A 317 -4.54 16.01 -5.51
CA LEU A 317 -4.53 14.54 -5.55
C LEU A 317 -5.94 14.05 -5.89
N GLU A 318 -6.01 13.12 -6.83
CA GLU A 318 -7.25 12.43 -7.23
C GLU A 318 -7.06 10.92 -7.03
N PRO A 319 -7.24 10.39 -5.80
CA PRO A 319 -7.01 8.98 -5.53
C PRO A 319 -7.86 8.02 -6.35
N ALA A 320 -9.06 8.46 -6.74
CA ALA A 320 -9.91 7.69 -7.66
C ALA A 320 -9.23 7.37 -9.00
N ALA A 321 -8.25 8.18 -9.42
CA ALA A 321 -7.54 7.98 -10.68
C ALA A 321 -6.71 6.68 -10.71
N VAL A 322 -6.30 6.13 -9.55
CA VAL A 322 -5.57 4.85 -9.47
C VAL A 322 -6.51 3.65 -9.35
N ILE A 323 -7.82 3.85 -9.14
CA ILE A 323 -8.81 2.77 -9.05
C ILE A 323 -9.14 2.30 -10.46
N SER A 324 -8.93 1.00 -10.73
CA SER A 324 -9.21 0.41 -12.05
C SER A 324 -10.65 -0.04 -12.21
N GLU A 325 -11.23 -0.60 -11.15
CA GLU A 325 -12.59 -1.13 -11.16
C GLU A 325 -13.14 -1.26 -9.74
N THR A 326 -14.48 -1.35 -9.64
CA THR A 326 -15.17 -1.78 -8.42
C THR A 326 -15.81 -3.14 -8.63
N VAL A 327 -15.80 -3.97 -7.59
CA VAL A 327 -16.27 -5.35 -7.61
C VAL A 327 -17.12 -5.66 -6.38
N SER A 328 -17.88 -6.76 -6.43
CA SER A 328 -18.58 -7.28 -5.26
C SER A 328 -17.69 -8.21 -4.42
N LEU A 329 -18.10 -8.44 -3.17
CA LEU A 329 -17.49 -9.44 -2.30
C LEU A 329 -17.42 -10.82 -2.98
N ASP A 330 -18.46 -11.19 -3.75
CA ASP A 330 -18.52 -12.47 -4.47
C ASP A 330 -17.44 -12.64 -5.55
N GLN A 331 -16.94 -11.54 -6.11
CA GLN A 331 -15.90 -11.56 -7.15
C GLN A 331 -14.49 -11.57 -6.58
N THR A 332 -14.33 -11.27 -5.28
CA THR A 332 -13.03 -11.13 -4.62
C THR A 332 -12.13 -12.37 -4.71
N PRO A 333 -12.64 -13.63 -4.52
CA PRO A 333 -11.79 -14.81 -4.64
C PRO A 333 -11.16 -14.99 -6.02
N GLU A 334 -11.93 -14.78 -7.09
CA GLU A 334 -11.46 -14.90 -8.47
C GLU A 334 -10.46 -13.80 -8.81
N LEU A 335 -10.76 -12.56 -8.41
CA LEU A 335 -9.89 -11.41 -8.67
C LEU A 335 -8.56 -11.53 -7.92
N LEU A 336 -8.58 -11.97 -6.64
CA LEU A 336 -7.34 -12.18 -5.90
C LEU A 336 -6.49 -13.29 -6.55
N ALA A 337 -7.11 -14.38 -7.01
CA ALA A 337 -6.42 -15.46 -7.71
C ALA A 337 -5.78 -14.99 -9.02
N SER A 338 -6.43 -14.10 -9.78
CA SER A 338 -5.90 -13.56 -11.04
C SER A 338 -4.62 -12.73 -10.86
N MET A 339 -4.37 -12.18 -9.68
CA MET A 339 -3.13 -11.45 -9.38
C MET A 339 -1.86 -12.30 -9.54
N THR A 340 -1.98 -13.63 -9.64
CA THR A 340 -0.86 -14.55 -9.90
C THR A 340 -0.13 -14.20 -11.21
N ASP A 341 -0.83 -13.73 -12.22
CA ASP A 341 -0.27 -13.46 -13.56
C ASP A 341 0.44 -12.10 -13.66
N PHE A 342 0.45 -11.29 -12.60
CA PHE A 342 1.07 -9.95 -12.54
C PHE A 342 0.55 -8.93 -13.55
N ASP A 343 -0.58 -9.17 -14.18
CA ASP A 343 -1.19 -8.34 -15.23
C ASP A 343 -2.20 -7.31 -14.70
N THR A 344 -2.59 -7.38 -13.43
CA THR A 344 -3.50 -6.41 -12.80
C THR A 344 -3.01 -4.98 -13.00
N VAL A 345 -3.87 -4.13 -13.56
CA VAL A 345 -3.64 -2.69 -13.76
C VAL A 345 -4.46 -1.92 -12.74
N GLY A 346 -3.84 -0.96 -12.06
CA GLY A 346 -4.53 -0.12 -11.06
C GLY A 346 -4.87 -0.83 -9.77
N ILE A 347 -5.88 -0.31 -9.08
CA ILE A 347 -6.33 -0.76 -7.76
C ILE A 347 -7.80 -1.20 -7.85
N PRO A 348 -8.11 -2.49 -7.77
CA PRO A 348 -9.48 -2.95 -7.64
C PRO A 348 -10.00 -2.74 -6.20
N VAL A 349 -11.29 -2.35 -6.09
CA VAL A 349 -11.96 -2.04 -4.81
C VAL A 349 -13.28 -2.79 -4.71
N ILE A 350 -13.51 -3.47 -3.58
CA ILE A 350 -14.83 -4.03 -3.24
C ILE A 350 -15.70 -2.86 -2.78
N ASP A 351 -16.90 -2.71 -3.36
CA ASP A 351 -17.89 -1.69 -3.00
C ASP A 351 -19.30 -2.26 -2.76
N THR A 352 -19.43 -3.57 -2.82
CA THR A 352 -20.69 -4.29 -2.60
C THR A 352 -20.44 -5.55 -1.78
N PHE A 353 -21.01 -5.63 -0.58
CA PHE A 353 -20.84 -6.69 0.40
C PHE A 353 -22.08 -7.58 0.56
#